data_93a4633eb094dd260c4d12f57c5bd9fc
#
_entry.id   93a4633eb094dd260c4d12f57c5bd9fc
#
_cell.length_a   1.000
_cell.length_b   1.000
_cell.length_c   1.000
_cell.angle_alpha   90.00
_cell.angle_beta   90.00
_cell.angle_gamma   90.00
#
_symmetry.space_group_name_H-M   'P 1'
#
loop_
_entity.id
_entity.type
_entity.pdbx_description
1 polymer ?
#
loop_
_entity_poly.entity_id
_entity_poly.type
_entity_poly.pdbx_seq_one_letter_code
_entity_poly.pdbx_strand_id
1 'polypeptide(L)'
;AVNGLIEKFGYFQNRLMHIFTYASMTRQLSSEEVESLGGQAEWAFTSADPMGSSIRRLSGIGGDRIMVRNRFTYDPSMEVSQSRMAAVSNSHISAFNARFPMLDKVSMEYCWGGRLCLSLNNVFAQGEVAEGVYSACCQNGLGTAKGTAIGIISAEKASGTKESLVPNFKTEEAPKKLLPKPLMWIGVNSYIRWKELGAGKEK
;
A
#
# COMPACT_ATOMS: atom_id res chain seq x y z
N ALA A 1 15.91 6.57 -2.14
CA ALA A 1 14.47 6.21 -2.09
C ALA A 1 14.27 4.91 -1.32
N VAL A 2 14.36 4.98 0.00
CA VAL A 2 14.30 3.81 0.89
C VAL A 2 12.97 3.72 1.68
N ASN A 3 12.04 4.65 1.40
CA ASN A 3 10.73 4.79 2.05
C ASN A 3 10.87 4.76 3.59
N GLY A 4 10.05 4.01 4.32
CA GLY A 4 10.11 3.92 5.79
C GLY A 4 11.44 3.40 6.36
N LEU A 5 12.27 2.73 5.56
CA LEU A 5 13.61 2.32 5.97
C LEU A 5 14.56 3.49 6.29
N ILE A 6 14.18 4.72 5.94
CA ILE A 6 14.97 5.91 6.23
C ILE A 6 15.26 6.09 7.73
N GLU A 7 14.38 5.59 8.60
CA GLU A 7 14.60 5.61 10.05
C GLU A 7 15.82 4.78 10.47
N LYS A 8 16.18 3.72 9.71
CA LYS A 8 17.40 2.92 9.97
C LYS A 8 18.69 3.68 9.65
N PHE A 9 18.59 4.75 8.86
CA PHE A 9 19.70 5.66 8.59
C PHE A 9 19.79 6.83 9.59
N GLY A 10 18.96 6.84 10.63
CA GLY A 10 18.96 7.86 11.67
C GLY A 10 18.01 9.05 11.43
N TYR A 11 17.38 9.12 10.27
CA TYR A 11 16.52 10.25 9.91
C TYR A 11 15.04 9.98 10.20
N PHE A 12 14.30 11.01 10.56
CA PHE A 12 12.85 10.97 10.85
C PHE A 12 12.44 9.98 11.94
N GLN A 13 13.30 9.72 12.91
CA GLN A 13 13.07 8.79 14.01
C GLN A 13 11.74 9.05 14.73
N ASN A 14 10.93 7.99 14.90
CA ASN A 14 9.62 8.02 15.54
C ASN A 14 8.63 9.02 14.90
N ARG A 15 8.68 9.17 13.57
CA ARG A 15 7.78 10.04 12.80
C ARG A 15 6.99 9.30 11.72
N LEU A 16 7.37 8.06 11.45
CA LEU A 16 6.85 7.29 10.32
C LEU A 16 6.07 6.06 10.81
N MET A 17 4.85 5.90 10.31
CA MET A 17 4.01 4.72 10.57
C MET A 17 4.26 3.68 9.49
N HIS A 18 4.64 2.48 9.89
CA HIS A 18 4.86 1.34 9.01
C HIS A 18 3.58 0.54 8.88
N ILE A 19 2.87 0.74 7.79
CA ILE A 19 1.63 0.06 7.48
C ILE A 19 1.90 -1.00 6.41
N PHE A 20 1.36 -2.21 6.61
CA PHE A 20 1.31 -3.23 5.58
C PHE A 20 -0.03 -3.21 4.87
N THR A 21 -0.01 -3.36 3.58
CA THR A 21 -1.15 -3.72 2.74
C THR A 21 -0.87 -5.06 2.08
N TYR A 22 -1.92 -5.82 1.79
CA TYR A 22 -1.79 -7.20 1.35
C TYR A 22 -2.53 -7.42 0.05
N ALA A 23 -2.00 -8.32 -0.78
CA ALA A 23 -2.67 -8.77 -1.98
C ALA A 23 -2.50 -10.28 -2.14
N SER A 24 -3.47 -10.90 -2.77
CA SER A 24 -3.40 -12.29 -3.25
C SER A 24 -3.76 -12.32 -4.74
N MET A 25 -3.23 -13.29 -5.43
CA MET A 25 -3.49 -13.50 -6.85
C MET A 25 -3.85 -14.96 -7.08
N THR A 26 -4.87 -15.19 -7.89
CA THR A 26 -5.29 -16.54 -8.25
C THR A 26 -4.20 -17.26 -9.06
N ARG A 27 -4.29 -18.59 -9.13
CA ARG A 27 -3.68 -19.32 -10.24
C ARG A 27 -4.21 -18.78 -11.57
N GLN A 28 -3.54 -19.17 -12.63
CA GLN A 28 -4.06 -18.89 -13.97
C GLN A 28 -5.47 -19.52 -14.11
N LEU A 29 -6.39 -18.76 -14.68
CA LEU A 29 -7.74 -19.21 -15.02
C LEU A 29 -7.69 -20.10 -16.26
N SER A 30 -8.54 -21.14 -16.29
CA SER A 30 -8.76 -21.92 -17.50
C SER A 30 -9.60 -21.15 -18.51
N SER A 31 -9.66 -21.62 -19.76
CA SER A 31 -10.49 -20.98 -20.79
C SER A 31 -11.98 -20.98 -20.40
N GLU A 32 -12.46 -22.06 -19.78
CA GLU A 32 -13.84 -22.16 -19.31
C GLU A 32 -14.13 -21.19 -18.14
N GLU A 33 -13.17 -21.00 -17.24
CA GLU A 33 -13.28 -20.02 -16.14
C GLU A 33 -13.28 -18.59 -16.68
N VAL A 34 -12.45 -18.30 -17.67
CA VAL A 34 -12.43 -17.01 -18.37
C VAL A 34 -13.78 -16.74 -19.06
N GLU A 35 -14.33 -17.73 -19.76
CA GLU A 35 -15.63 -17.63 -20.42
C GLU A 35 -16.76 -17.44 -19.40
N SER A 36 -16.74 -18.20 -18.30
CA SER A 36 -17.72 -18.08 -17.21
C SER A 36 -17.68 -16.72 -16.52
N LEU A 37 -16.46 -16.13 -16.36
CA LEU A 37 -16.28 -14.79 -15.82
C LEU A 37 -16.81 -13.72 -16.79
N GLY A 38 -16.67 -13.93 -18.10
CA GLY A 38 -17.07 -12.99 -19.14
C GLY A 38 -16.38 -11.63 -19.06
N GLY A 39 -16.99 -10.62 -19.70
CA GLY A 39 -16.53 -9.24 -19.66
C GLY A 39 -15.22 -8.98 -20.41
N GLN A 40 -14.60 -7.86 -20.10
CA GLN A 40 -13.32 -7.45 -20.72
C GLN A 40 -12.15 -8.28 -20.18
N ALA A 41 -11.10 -8.45 -20.99
CA ALA A 41 -9.89 -9.17 -20.62
C ALA A 41 -9.15 -8.52 -19.45
N GLU A 42 -9.21 -7.21 -19.37
CA GLU A 42 -8.58 -6.45 -18.28
C GLU A 42 -9.56 -5.44 -17.69
N TRP A 43 -9.66 -5.41 -16.38
CA TRP A 43 -10.42 -4.42 -15.62
C TRP A 43 -9.90 -4.31 -14.21
N ALA A 44 -10.24 -3.20 -13.58
CA ALA A 44 -9.98 -2.98 -12.18
C ALA A 44 -11.14 -2.22 -11.55
N PHE A 45 -11.46 -2.54 -10.31
CA PHE A 45 -12.34 -1.74 -9.48
C PHE A 45 -11.81 -1.65 -8.05
N THR A 46 -12.18 -0.61 -7.37
CA THR A 46 -11.91 -0.43 -5.94
C THR A 46 -13.21 -0.06 -5.25
N SER A 47 -13.34 -0.50 -4.03
CA SER A 47 -14.44 -0.15 -3.15
C SER A 47 -14.50 1.36 -2.92
N ALA A 48 -15.68 1.89 -2.63
CA ALA A 48 -15.85 3.28 -2.20
C ALA A 48 -15.27 3.50 -0.80
N ASP A 49 -15.39 2.49 0.08
CA ASP A 49 -14.72 2.53 1.38
C ASP A 49 -13.21 2.25 1.21
N PRO A 50 -12.32 3.09 1.78
CA PRO A 50 -10.87 2.91 1.70
C PRO A 50 -10.35 1.58 2.28
N MET A 51 -11.11 0.95 3.18
CA MET A 51 -10.78 -0.36 3.79
C MET A 51 -11.38 -1.54 3.04
N GLY A 52 -12.17 -1.28 2.00
CA GLY A 52 -12.75 -2.31 1.15
C GLY A 52 -11.75 -2.93 0.18
N SER A 53 -12.24 -3.83 -0.65
CA SER A 53 -11.40 -4.57 -1.61
C SER A 53 -11.12 -3.78 -2.87
N SER A 54 -9.89 -3.87 -3.36
CA SER A 54 -9.55 -3.53 -4.74
C SER A 54 -9.30 -4.84 -5.50
N ILE A 55 -9.89 -4.99 -6.66
CA ILE A 55 -9.81 -6.21 -7.45
C ILE A 55 -9.39 -5.86 -8.87
N ARG A 56 -8.53 -6.69 -9.44
CA ARG A 56 -8.08 -6.54 -10.84
C ARG A 56 -8.13 -7.88 -11.55
N ARG A 57 -8.66 -7.88 -12.75
CA ARG A 57 -8.39 -8.92 -13.74
C ARG A 57 -7.19 -8.49 -14.58
N LEU A 58 -6.25 -9.38 -14.70
CA LEU A 58 -5.02 -9.20 -15.46
C LEU A 58 -4.97 -10.29 -16.53
N SER A 59 -4.57 -9.91 -17.74
CA SER A 59 -4.28 -10.84 -18.82
C SER A 59 -2.88 -10.55 -19.36
N GLY A 60 -2.29 -11.46 -20.13
CA GLY A 60 -0.98 -11.28 -20.73
C GLY A 60 -0.02 -12.44 -20.49
N ILE A 61 1.27 -12.15 -20.37
CA ILE A 61 2.35 -13.18 -20.32
C ILE A 61 2.16 -14.19 -19.17
N GLY A 62 1.56 -13.77 -18.05
CA GLY A 62 1.26 -14.64 -16.89
C GLY A 62 -0.11 -15.34 -16.95
N GLY A 63 -0.82 -15.24 -18.08
CA GLY A 63 -2.19 -15.74 -18.25
C GLY A 63 -3.25 -14.87 -17.56
N ASP A 64 -4.50 -15.30 -17.71
CA ASP A 64 -5.62 -14.61 -17.02
C ASP A 64 -5.61 -14.93 -15.54
N ARG A 65 -5.62 -13.89 -14.71
CA ARG A 65 -5.58 -14.00 -13.25
C ARG A 65 -6.44 -12.91 -12.61
N ILE A 66 -6.91 -13.15 -11.39
CA ILE A 66 -7.59 -12.14 -10.58
C ILE A 66 -6.74 -11.86 -9.34
N MET A 67 -6.47 -10.57 -9.11
CA MET A 67 -5.81 -10.08 -7.92
C MET A 67 -6.83 -9.45 -6.98
N VAL A 68 -6.78 -9.82 -5.71
CA VAL A 68 -7.58 -9.22 -4.62
C VAL A 68 -6.63 -8.51 -3.66
N ARG A 69 -6.92 -7.26 -3.34
CA ARG A 69 -6.21 -6.48 -2.34
C ARG A 69 -7.19 -5.94 -1.33
N ASN A 70 -6.97 -6.28 -0.08
CA ASN A 70 -7.60 -5.65 1.08
C ASN A 70 -6.72 -5.84 2.32
N ARG A 71 -7.19 -5.48 3.49
CA ARG A 71 -6.48 -5.57 4.76
C ARG A 71 -5.29 -4.62 4.89
N PHE A 72 -5.22 -4.05 6.05
CA PHE A 72 -4.10 -3.23 6.50
C PHE A 72 -3.69 -3.66 7.91
N THR A 73 -2.40 -3.56 8.21
CA THR A 73 -1.90 -3.73 9.58
C THR A 73 -0.79 -2.73 9.86
N TYR A 74 -0.74 -2.26 11.08
CA TYR A 74 0.38 -1.47 11.58
C TYR A 74 1.36 -2.39 12.29
N ASP A 75 2.59 -2.41 11.80
CA ASP A 75 3.66 -3.18 12.43
C ASP A 75 4.96 -2.38 12.46
N PRO A 76 5.36 -1.87 13.64
CA PRO A 76 6.58 -1.08 13.79
C PRO A 76 7.87 -1.90 13.62
N SER A 77 7.79 -3.25 13.62
CA SER A 77 8.95 -4.11 13.31
C SER A 77 9.30 -4.09 11.82
N MET A 78 8.38 -3.64 10.97
CA MET A 78 8.46 -3.71 9.51
C MET A 78 8.48 -5.15 8.97
N GLU A 79 7.95 -6.10 9.72
CA GLU A 79 7.88 -7.52 9.37
C GLU A 79 6.45 -8.05 9.55
N VAL A 80 6.12 -9.11 8.83
CA VAL A 80 4.82 -9.78 8.91
C VAL A 80 5.05 -11.26 9.18
N SER A 81 4.41 -11.80 10.22
CA SER A 81 4.49 -13.21 10.54
C SER A 81 3.76 -14.08 9.52
N GLN A 82 4.19 -15.33 9.39
CA GLN A 82 3.52 -16.30 8.51
C GLN A 82 2.07 -16.55 8.93
N SER A 83 1.79 -16.58 10.23
CA SER A 83 0.41 -16.75 10.73
C SER A 83 -0.50 -15.57 10.33
N ARG A 84 0.01 -14.36 10.32
CA ARG A 84 -0.72 -13.18 9.81
C ARG A 84 -0.95 -13.27 8.32
N MET A 85 0.06 -13.68 7.55
CA MET A 85 -0.09 -13.90 6.11
C MET A 85 -1.16 -14.92 5.80
N ALA A 86 -1.21 -16.05 6.53
CA ALA A 86 -2.24 -17.07 6.37
C ALA A 86 -3.66 -16.51 6.68
N ALA A 87 -3.80 -15.77 7.78
CA ALA A 87 -5.08 -15.15 8.15
C ALA A 87 -5.57 -14.13 7.09
N VAL A 88 -4.65 -13.37 6.50
CA VAL A 88 -4.96 -12.43 5.39
C VAL A 88 -5.35 -13.19 4.13
N SER A 89 -4.62 -14.22 3.76
CA SER A 89 -4.93 -15.07 2.61
C SER A 89 -6.35 -15.65 2.71
N ASN A 90 -6.73 -16.16 3.88
CA ASN A 90 -8.09 -16.67 4.12
C ASN A 90 -9.16 -15.56 3.95
N SER A 91 -8.85 -14.34 4.38
CA SER A 91 -9.75 -13.19 4.17
C SER A 91 -9.91 -12.85 2.68
N HIS A 92 -8.82 -12.91 1.90
CA HIS A 92 -8.86 -12.69 0.46
C HIS A 92 -9.64 -13.79 -0.27
N ILE A 93 -9.46 -15.05 0.12
CA ILE A 93 -10.23 -16.18 -0.42
C ILE A 93 -11.73 -15.97 -0.15
N SER A 94 -12.10 -15.61 1.07
CA SER A 94 -13.51 -15.34 1.40
C SER A 94 -14.09 -14.18 0.59
N ALA A 95 -13.33 -13.10 0.43
CA ALA A 95 -13.74 -11.94 -0.36
C ALA A 95 -13.86 -12.29 -1.85
N PHE A 96 -12.97 -13.12 -2.37
CA PHE A 96 -13.00 -13.61 -3.75
C PHE A 96 -14.21 -14.48 -4.01
N ASN A 97 -14.43 -15.52 -3.21
CA ASN A 97 -15.53 -16.47 -3.37
C ASN A 97 -16.90 -15.78 -3.25
N ALA A 98 -17.02 -14.80 -2.37
CA ALA A 98 -18.27 -14.04 -2.24
C ALA A 98 -18.61 -13.20 -3.48
N ARG A 99 -17.60 -12.77 -4.25
CA ARG A 99 -17.77 -11.94 -5.45
C ARG A 99 -17.80 -12.73 -6.75
N PHE A 100 -17.12 -13.87 -6.77
CA PHE A 100 -16.97 -14.71 -7.95
C PHE A 100 -17.42 -16.16 -7.66
N PRO A 101 -18.72 -16.38 -7.33
CA PRO A 101 -19.20 -17.72 -7.01
C PRO A 101 -19.07 -18.69 -8.19
N MET A 102 -18.97 -18.19 -9.44
CA MET A 102 -18.72 -19.00 -10.63
C MET A 102 -17.29 -19.52 -10.72
N LEU A 103 -16.38 -19.02 -9.88
CA LEU A 103 -14.98 -19.42 -9.83
C LEU A 103 -14.61 -20.13 -8.50
N ASP A 104 -15.54 -20.90 -7.96
CA ASP A 104 -15.44 -21.56 -6.66
C ASP A 104 -14.26 -22.54 -6.52
N LYS A 105 -13.77 -23.06 -7.64
CA LYS A 105 -12.61 -23.98 -7.71
C LYS A 105 -11.27 -23.28 -7.94
N VAL A 106 -11.28 -21.95 -8.06
CA VAL A 106 -10.06 -21.17 -8.30
C VAL A 106 -9.36 -20.88 -6.97
N SER A 107 -8.12 -21.35 -6.85
CA SER A 107 -7.30 -21.12 -5.66
C SER A 107 -6.43 -19.86 -5.80
N MET A 108 -6.06 -19.28 -4.66
CA MET A 108 -4.98 -18.28 -4.62
C MET A 108 -3.63 -18.97 -4.71
N GLU A 109 -2.83 -18.58 -5.68
CA GLU A 109 -1.47 -19.09 -5.90
C GLU A 109 -0.44 -18.23 -5.16
N TYR A 110 -0.65 -16.92 -5.14
CA TYR A 110 0.26 -15.99 -4.49
C TYR A 110 -0.46 -15.20 -3.40
N CYS A 111 0.27 -14.93 -2.31
CA CYS A 111 -0.13 -13.97 -1.29
C CYS A 111 1.11 -13.22 -0.79
N TRP A 112 1.05 -11.89 -0.77
CA TRP A 112 2.18 -11.06 -0.34
C TRP A 112 1.74 -9.84 0.42
N GLY A 113 2.66 -9.26 1.20
CA GLY A 113 2.50 -7.99 1.89
C GLY A 113 3.43 -6.92 1.31
N GLY A 114 2.90 -5.72 1.13
CA GLY A 114 3.66 -4.53 0.74
C GLY A 114 3.76 -3.53 1.88
N ARG A 115 4.95 -2.96 2.08
CA ARG A 115 5.19 -1.94 3.10
C ARG A 115 4.81 -0.56 2.58
N LEU A 116 3.95 0.12 3.33
CA LEU A 116 3.65 1.53 3.17
C LEU A 116 4.29 2.32 4.31
N CYS A 117 4.64 3.56 4.03
CA CYS A 117 5.08 4.52 5.01
C CYS A 117 4.12 5.70 5.02
N LEU A 118 3.54 5.98 6.17
CA LEU A 118 2.61 7.08 6.37
C LEU A 118 3.15 8.00 7.47
N SER A 119 2.81 9.28 7.38
CA SER A 119 3.04 10.26 8.46
C SER A 119 1.71 10.66 9.08
N LEU A 120 1.74 11.06 10.37
CA LEU A 120 0.54 11.42 11.11
C LEU A 120 -0.20 12.64 10.53
N ASN A 121 0.55 13.59 9.97
CA ASN A 121 0.05 14.81 9.34
C ASN A 121 0.02 14.75 7.81
N ASN A 122 0.15 13.56 7.22
CA ASN A 122 0.09 13.32 5.78
C ASN A 122 1.12 14.11 4.95
N VAL A 123 2.23 14.50 5.55
CA VAL A 123 3.35 15.18 4.86
C VAL A 123 4.46 14.19 4.52
N PHE A 124 5.33 14.56 3.59
CA PHE A 124 6.44 13.73 3.15
C PHE A 124 7.64 13.82 4.10
N ALA A 125 8.42 12.75 4.15
CA ALA A 125 9.76 12.76 4.71
C ALA A 125 10.75 13.17 3.59
N GLN A 126 10.80 14.45 3.28
CA GLN A 126 11.55 14.98 2.15
C GLN A 126 12.47 16.14 2.54
N GLY A 127 13.40 16.46 1.66
CA GLY A 127 14.32 17.58 1.75
C GLY A 127 15.74 17.14 2.07
N GLU A 128 16.61 18.09 2.29
CA GLU A 128 17.98 17.85 2.74
C GLU A 128 17.95 17.47 4.22
N VAL A 129 18.42 16.26 4.53
CA VAL A 129 18.40 15.69 5.89
C VAL A 129 19.77 15.74 6.56
N ALA A 130 20.82 15.89 5.76
CA ALA A 130 22.19 16.20 6.14
C ALA A 130 22.88 16.84 4.94
N GLU A 131 24.06 17.46 5.11
CA GLU A 131 24.81 18.08 4.03
C GLU A 131 24.98 17.13 2.83
N GLY A 132 24.42 17.50 1.68
CA GLY A 132 24.44 16.71 0.44
C GLY A 132 23.58 15.44 0.46
N VAL A 133 22.77 15.20 1.50
CA VAL A 133 21.92 14.02 1.65
C VAL A 133 20.45 14.43 1.52
N TYR A 134 19.79 13.97 0.46
CA TYR A 134 18.40 14.31 0.15
C TYR A 134 17.47 13.13 0.38
N SER A 135 16.33 13.40 1.00
CA SER A 135 15.25 12.42 1.23
C SER A 135 14.07 12.68 0.31
N ALA A 136 13.51 11.61 -0.26
CA ALA A 136 12.27 11.59 -1.04
C ALA A 136 11.43 10.38 -0.62
N CYS A 137 10.95 10.38 0.62
CA CYS A 137 10.30 9.24 1.27
C CYS A 137 8.90 9.58 1.80
N CYS A 138 8.16 8.58 2.26
CA CYS A 138 6.85 8.71 2.91
C CYS A 138 5.79 9.35 2.00
N GLN A 139 5.47 8.69 0.88
CA GLN A 139 4.47 9.17 -0.10
C GLN A 139 3.01 9.02 0.37
N ASN A 140 2.79 8.57 1.60
CA ASN A 140 1.46 8.41 2.21
C ASN A 140 0.48 7.58 1.36
N GLY A 141 0.96 6.48 0.78
CA GLY A 141 0.16 5.54 -0.03
C GLY A 141 -0.05 5.95 -1.49
N LEU A 142 0.36 7.16 -1.90
CA LEU A 142 0.21 7.66 -3.28
C LEU A 142 1.56 7.68 -4.01
N GLY A 143 2.27 6.55 -3.99
CA GLY A 143 3.66 6.42 -4.43
C GLY A 143 3.91 6.86 -5.87
N THR A 144 3.02 6.51 -6.82
CA THR A 144 3.24 6.84 -8.24
C THR A 144 3.25 8.36 -8.46
N ALA A 145 2.16 9.05 -8.14
CA ALA A 145 2.05 10.49 -8.40
C ALA A 145 2.95 11.33 -7.47
N LYS A 146 2.75 11.15 -6.17
CA LYS A 146 3.49 11.93 -5.16
C LYS A 146 4.97 11.55 -5.11
N GLY A 147 5.29 10.26 -5.28
CA GLY A 147 6.68 9.80 -5.31
C GLY A 147 7.46 10.36 -6.49
N THR A 148 6.85 10.46 -7.66
CA THR A 148 7.45 11.10 -8.83
C THR A 148 7.71 12.58 -8.57
N ALA A 149 6.71 13.30 -8.06
CA ALA A 149 6.83 14.73 -7.79
C ALA A 149 7.95 15.04 -6.78
N ILE A 150 7.98 14.34 -5.63
CA ILE A 150 9.04 14.57 -4.63
C ILE A 150 10.42 14.09 -5.09
N GLY A 151 10.46 13.07 -5.95
CA GLY A 151 11.70 12.60 -6.58
C GLY A 151 12.30 13.67 -7.49
N ILE A 152 11.49 14.29 -8.35
CA ILE A 152 11.90 15.41 -9.21
C ILE A 152 12.44 16.56 -8.35
N ILE A 153 11.66 17.02 -7.35
CA ILE A 153 12.06 18.12 -6.47
C ILE A 153 13.37 17.82 -5.74
N SER A 154 13.57 16.60 -5.29
CA SER A 154 14.81 16.20 -4.61
C SER A 154 16.01 16.20 -5.56
N ALA A 155 15.82 15.77 -6.81
CA ALA A 155 16.85 15.79 -7.83
C ALA A 155 17.20 17.23 -8.24
N GLU A 156 16.22 18.10 -8.41
CA GLU A 156 16.41 19.52 -8.72
C GLU A 156 17.22 20.23 -7.62
N LYS A 157 16.87 19.99 -6.35
CA LYS A 157 17.63 20.53 -5.22
C LYS A 157 19.08 20.04 -5.19
N ALA A 158 19.28 18.74 -5.39
CA ALA A 158 20.60 18.11 -5.40
C ALA A 158 21.49 18.62 -6.55
N SER A 159 20.90 18.93 -7.69
CA SER A 159 21.60 19.46 -8.88
C SER A 159 21.77 20.97 -8.90
N GLY A 160 21.14 21.71 -7.96
CA GLY A 160 21.12 23.17 -7.96
C GLY A 160 20.28 23.79 -9.10
N THR A 161 19.35 23.03 -9.66
CA THR A 161 18.47 23.51 -10.74
C THR A 161 17.57 24.64 -10.22
N LYS A 162 17.52 25.76 -10.96
CA LYS A 162 16.78 26.97 -10.54
C LYS A 162 15.30 26.95 -10.96
N GLU A 163 14.99 26.32 -12.08
CA GLU A 163 13.61 26.18 -12.59
C GLU A 163 13.06 24.82 -12.23
N SER A 164 11.95 24.79 -11.50
CA SER A 164 11.32 23.54 -11.07
C SER A 164 10.28 23.06 -12.08
N LEU A 165 10.33 21.77 -12.40
CA LEU A 165 9.29 21.08 -13.17
C LEU A 165 7.99 20.91 -12.37
N VAL A 166 8.04 21.11 -11.03
CA VAL A 166 6.89 21.00 -10.12
C VAL A 166 6.79 22.27 -9.26
N PRO A 167 6.54 23.46 -9.86
CA PRO A 167 6.77 24.76 -9.23
C PRO A 167 5.86 25.05 -8.02
N ASN A 168 4.68 24.46 -7.97
CA ASN A 168 3.68 24.74 -6.92
C ASN A 168 3.68 23.71 -5.78
N PHE A 169 4.65 22.82 -5.75
CA PHE A 169 4.72 21.78 -4.73
C PHE A 169 5.51 22.27 -3.51
N LYS A 170 4.81 22.87 -2.56
CA LYS A 170 5.42 23.31 -1.31
C LYS A 170 5.18 22.32 -0.19
N THR A 171 6.24 21.89 0.48
CA THR A 171 6.17 21.18 1.75
C THR A 171 7.17 21.82 2.71
N GLU A 172 6.64 22.65 3.57
CA GLU A 172 7.44 23.34 4.62
C GLU A 172 7.44 22.56 5.95
N GLU A 173 6.48 21.64 6.10
CA GLU A 173 6.34 20.87 7.31
C GLU A 173 7.09 19.54 7.27
N ALA A 174 7.59 19.11 8.41
CA ALA A 174 8.13 17.78 8.62
C ALA A 174 7.06 16.81 9.17
N PRO A 175 7.21 15.49 8.98
CA PRO A 175 6.37 14.49 9.64
C PRO A 175 6.35 14.71 11.17
N LYS A 176 5.14 14.73 11.76
CA LYS A 176 4.97 14.89 13.22
C LYS A 176 5.47 13.67 13.97
N LYS A 177 5.99 13.88 15.18
CA LYS A 177 6.38 12.78 16.08
C LYS A 177 5.18 11.92 16.42
N LEU A 178 5.40 10.61 16.41
CA LEU A 178 4.42 9.60 16.83
C LEU A 178 4.40 9.50 18.36
N LEU A 179 3.29 9.01 18.90
CA LEU A 179 3.20 8.59 20.28
C LEU A 179 4.15 7.41 20.55
N PRO A 180 4.47 7.09 21.83
CA PRO A 180 5.25 5.92 22.17
C PRO A 180 4.70 4.63 21.53
N LYS A 181 5.58 3.73 21.11
CA LYS A 181 5.25 2.52 20.33
C LYS A 181 4.04 1.72 20.87
N PRO A 182 3.91 1.43 22.19
CA PRO A 182 2.76 0.66 22.68
C PRO A 182 1.42 1.37 22.42
N LEU A 183 1.34 2.67 22.65
CA LEU A 183 0.12 3.47 22.43
C LEU A 183 -0.20 3.58 20.94
N MET A 184 0.81 3.79 20.10
CA MET A 184 0.63 3.79 18.64
C MET A 184 0.14 2.43 18.13
N TRP A 185 0.71 1.33 18.61
CA TRP A 185 0.29 0.00 18.18
C TRP A 185 -1.18 -0.27 18.50
N ILE A 186 -1.60 0.01 19.75
CA ILE A 186 -2.99 -0.16 20.15
C ILE A 186 -3.90 0.79 19.35
N GLY A 187 -3.58 2.08 19.32
CA GLY A 187 -4.42 3.10 18.69
C GLY A 187 -4.61 2.85 17.19
N VAL A 188 -3.53 2.62 16.45
CA VAL A 188 -3.60 2.43 14.99
C VAL A 188 -4.27 1.11 14.62
N ASN A 189 -3.93 0.00 15.30
CA ASN A 189 -4.57 -1.28 15.00
C ASN A 189 -6.06 -1.29 15.39
N SER A 190 -6.45 -0.67 16.51
CA SER A 190 -7.86 -0.51 16.87
C SER A 190 -8.62 0.35 15.87
N TYR A 191 -8.02 1.46 15.39
CA TYR A 191 -8.60 2.30 14.36
C TYR A 191 -8.77 1.56 13.02
N ILE A 192 -7.74 0.82 12.58
CA ILE A 192 -7.81 -0.01 11.37
C ILE A 192 -8.96 -1.02 11.50
N ARG A 193 -9.04 -1.74 12.62
CA ARG A 193 -10.12 -2.73 12.84
C ARG A 193 -11.50 -2.09 12.84
N TRP A 194 -11.66 -0.96 13.50
CA TRP A 194 -12.93 -0.23 13.51
C TRP A 194 -13.34 0.18 12.09
N LYS A 195 -12.41 0.72 11.29
CA LYS A 195 -12.64 1.08 9.91
C LYS A 195 -12.94 -0.14 9.02
N GLU A 196 -12.23 -1.23 9.21
CA GLU A 196 -12.51 -2.48 8.49
C GLU A 196 -13.90 -3.05 8.78
N LEU A 197 -14.41 -2.88 10.01
CA LEU A 197 -15.78 -3.28 10.35
C LEU A 197 -16.80 -2.38 9.62
N GLY A 198 -16.51 -1.08 9.50
CA GLY A 198 -17.34 -0.14 8.76
C GLY A 198 -17.46 -0.44 7.27
N ALA A 199 -16.41 -0.99 6.65
CA ALA A 199 -16.42 -1.37 5.23
C ALA A 199 -17.40 -2.51 4.91
N GLY A 200 -17.81 -3.31 5.91
CA GLY A 200 -18.88 -4.31 5.78
C GLY A 200 -18.67 -5.26 4.61
N LYS A 201 -19.64 -5.30 3.67
CA LYS A 201 -19.62 -6.18 2.48
C LYS A 201 -18.61 -5.72 1.40
N GLU A 202 -18.06 -4.52 1.49
CA GLU A 202 -17.06 -4.04 0.53
C GLU A 202 -15.67 -4.63 0.77
N LYS A 203 -15.47 -5.29 1.88
CA LYS A 203 -14.21 -5.91 2.29
C LYS A 203 -13.88 -7.21 1.59
#